data_b8d3be9d128a6c98d2816e023554c5c8
#
_entry.id   b8d3be9d128a6c98d2816e023554c5c8
#
_cell.length_a   1.000
_cell.length_b   1.000
_cell.length_c   1.000
_cell.angle_alpha   90.00
_cell.angle_beta   90.00
_cell.angle_gamma   90.00
#
_symmetry.space_group_name_H-M   'P 1'
#
loop_
_entity.id
_entity.type
_entity.pdbx_description
1 polymer ?
#
loop_
_entity_poly.entity_id
_entity_poly.type
_entity_poly.pdbx_seq_one_letter_code
_entity_poly.pdbx_strand_id
1 'polypeptide(L)'
;MATRNWILDPAHSDISFSIRHLVISTVKGSFNVFSGTMVTPHHDEFTNSQIGLLIDVYSIDTNNRDRDEHLKSPDFFNADAFPQIEFRSTDFKHFEGDNYALTGLLTVKGITKKVTLDALFGGEAKDGFGIMRAGFEISGIINRNDFDIHAPDVTEAGGLVLGEDIKLLANIQFINDVRQ
;
A
#
# COMPACT_ATOMS: atom_id res chain seq x y z
N MET A 1 20.95 -1.49 21.87
CA MET A 1 21.24 -1.99 20.51
C MET A 1 20.81 -0.93 19.53
N ALA A 2 21.61 -0.68 18.50
CA ALA A 2 21.31 0.42 17.57
C ALA A 2 20.15 0.02 16.64
N THR A 3 19.13 0.86 16.60
CA THR A 3 18.06 0.76 15.59
C THR A 3 18.59 1.16 14.22
N ARG A 4 18.05 0.60 13.14
CA ARG A 4 18.28 1.09 11.78
C ARG A 4 17.06 1.85 11.28
N ASN A 5 17.31 3.02 10.72
CA ASN A 5 16.29 3.83 10.07
C ASN A 5 16.36 3.65 8.55
N TRP A 6 15.20 3.50 7.94
CA TRP A 6 15.05 3.28 6.53
C TRP A 6 14.07 4.27 5.93
N ILE A 7 14.35 4.72 4.73
CA ILE A 7 13.48 5.61 3.95
C ILE A 7 13.07 4.84 2.69
N LEU A 8 11.79 4.89 2.35
CA LEU A 8 11.28 4.33 1.11
C LEU A 8 11.87 5.06 -0.08
N ASP A 9 12.39 4.30 -1.04
CA ASP A 9 12.89 4.81 -2.33
C ASP A 9 11.76 4.77 -3.37
N PRO A 10 11.11 5.90 -3.68
CA PRO A 10 9.99 5.92 -4.62
C PRO A 10 10.41 5.63 -6.06
N ALA A 11 11.70 5.84 -6.41
CA ALA A 11 12.18 5.54 -7.76
C ALA A 11 12.28 4.03 -8.04
N HIS A 12 12.36 3.21 -6.99
CA HIS A 12 12.44 1.75 -7.09
C HIS A 12 11.30 1.05 -6.36
N SER A 13 10.19 1.74 -6.18
CA SER A 13 8.99 1.22 -5.52
C SER A 13 7.76 1.50 -6.36
N ASP A 14 6.76 0.66 -6.22
CA ASP A 14 5.44 0.87 -6.81
C ASP A 14 4.34 0.40 -5.87
N ILE A 15 3.19 1.06 -5.94
CA ILE A 15 1.97 0.70 -5.22
C ILE A 15 0.85 0.61 -6.22
N SER A 16 0.26 -0.57 -6.34
CA SER A 16 -0.82 -0.87 -7.28
C SER A 16 -1.99 -1.57 -6.62
N PHE A 17 -3.11 -1.51 -7.29
CA PHE A 17 -4.33 -2.19 -6.89
C PHE A 17 -5.09 -2.72 -8.10
N SER A 18 -5.97 -3.68 -7.86
CA SER A 18 -6.90 -4.17 -8.87
C SER A 18 -8.24 -4.50 -8.26
N ILE A 19 -9.29 -4.32 -9.06
CA ILE A 19 -10.67 -4.61 -8.68
C ILE A 19 -11.43 -5.20 -9.86
N ARG A 20 -12.33 -6.13 -9.59
CA ARG A 20 -13.22 -6.70 -10.62
C ARG A 20 -14.24 -5.68 -11.09
N HIS A 21 -14.46 -5.65 -12.40
CA HIS A 21 -15.48 -4.84 -13.05
C HIS A 21 -16.39 -5.73 -13.89
N LEU A 22 -17.70 -5.64 -13.69
CA LEU A 22 -18.71 -6.46 -14.38
C LEU A 22 -18.46 -7.98 -14.27
N VAL A 23 -17.73 -8.44 -13.24
CA VAL A 23 -17.32 -9.85 -13.06
C VAL A 23 -16.38 -10.39 -14.15
N ILE A 24 -16.34 -9.78 -15.33
CA ILE A 24 -15.62 -10.27 -16.52
C ILE A 24 -14.28 -9.58 -16.78
N SER A 25 -14.04 -8.40 -16.19
CA SER A 25 -12.80 -7.65 -16.39
C SER A 25 -12.20 -7.20 -15.07
N THR A 26 -10.96 -6.76 -15.13
CA THR A 26 -10.23 -6.23 -13.98
C THR A 26 -9.75 -4.82 -14.29
N VAL A 27 -10.12 -3.86 -13.45
CA VAL A 27 -9.55 -2.52 -13.48
C VAL A 27 -8.31 -2.52 -12.61
N LYS A 28 -7.19 -2.06 -13.17
CA LYS A 28 -5.91 -1.90 -12.48
C LYS A 28 -5.58 -0.43 -12.34
N GLY A 29 -4.95 -0.08 -11.23
CA GLY A 29 -4.47 1.26 -11.01
C GLY A 29 -3.25 1.28 -10.11
N SER A 30 -2.64 2.45 -10.04
CA SER A 30 -1.50 2.72 -9.18
C SER A 30 -1.65 4.06 -8.49
N PHE A 31 -0.86 4.26 -7.43
CA PHE A 31 -0.59 5.56 -6.83
C PHE A 31 0.86 5.90 -7.08
N ASN A 32 1.12 7.03 -7.75
CA ASN A 32 2.45 7.37 -8.25
C ASN A 32 3.24 8.27 -7.31
N VAL A 33 2.61 8.83 -6.27
CA VAL A 33 3.26 9.67 -5.26
C VAL A 33 2.99 9.10 -3.87
N PHE A 34 4.05 8.69 -3.22
CA PHE A 34 4.01 8.10 -1.88
C PHE A 34 5.36 8.25 -1.18
N SER A 35 5.36 8.14 0.12
CA SER A 35 6.54 8.15 0.97
C SER A 35 6.38 7.17 2.12
N GLY A 36 7.49 6.75 2.72
CA GLY A 36 7.43 5.83 3.83
C GLY A 36 8.74 5.75 4.60
N THR A 37 8.63 5.23 5.81
CA THR A 37 9.75 4.96 6.70
C THR A 37 9.62 3.59 7.32
N MET A 38 10.75 3.00 7.68
CA MET A 38 10.80 1.80 8.51
C MET A 38 11.89 1.98 9.56
N VAL A 39 11.60 1.58 10.78
CA VAL A 39 12.56 1.52 11.88
C VAL A 39 12.68 0.08 12.33
N THR A 40 13.85 -0.51 12.18
CA THR A 40 14.12 -1.88 12.64
C THR A 40 14.78 -1.86 14.01
N PRO A 41 14.31 -2.67 14.97
CA PRO A 41 14.85 -2.67 16.33
C PRO A 41 16.24 -3.31 16.45
N HIS A 42 16.60 -4.20 15.51
CA HIS A 42 17.84 -4.97 15.52
C HIS A 42 18.57 -4.89 14.17
N HIS A 43 19.87 -5.14 14.18
CA HIS A 43 20.71 -4.97 13.00
C HIS A 43 20.46 -6.00 11.90
N ASP A 44 20.00 -7.20 12.25
CA ASP A 44 19.93 -8.34 11.34
C ASP A 44 18.53 -8.95 11.17
N GLU A 45 17.51 -8.29 11.77
CA GLU A 45 16.15 -8.78 11.71
C GLU A 45 15.16 -7.66 11.43
N PHE A 46 14.17 -7.95 10.59
CA PHE A 46 13.06 -7.02 10.31
C PHE A 46 11.84 -7.23 11.21
N THR A 47 11.81 -8.32 11.99
CA THR A 47 10.73 -8.59 12.95
C THR A 47 10.59 -7.42 13.94
N ASN A 48 9.34 -7.06 14.24
CA ASN A 48 8.99 -5.91 15.09
C ASN A 48 9.39 -4.53 14.51
N SER A 49 9.66 -4.44 13.21
CA SER A 49 9.87 -3.15 12.55
C SER A 49 8.62 -2.29 12.62
N GLN A 50 8.83 -0.99 12.79
CA GLN A 50 7.78 0.01 12.70
C GLN A 50 7.78 0.60 11.30
N ILE A 51 6.66 0.48 10.60
CA ILE A 51 6.52 0.90 9.20
C ILE A 51 5.41 1.95 9.12
N GLY A 52 5.72 3.08 8.49
CA GLY A 52 4.77 4.13 8.16
C GLY A 52 4.76 4.40 6.66
N LEU A 53 3.59 4.60 6.09
CA LEU A 53 3.40 4.92 4.67
C LEU A 53 2.37 6.01 4.51
N LEU A 54 2.66 6.97 3.65
CA LEU A 54 1.74 8.01 3.18
C LEU A 54 1.60 7.92 1.67
N ILE A 55 0.37 7.91 1.18
CA ILE A 55 0.06 7.86 -0.24
C ILE A 55 -0.77 9.08 -0.61
N ASP A 56 -0.38 9.79 -1.65
CA ASP A 56 -1.15 10.90 -2.21
C ASP A 56 -2.29 10.35 -3.07
N VAL A 57 -3.53 10.61 -2.67
CA VAL A 57 -4.74 10.18 -3.40
C VAL A 57 -4.82 10.81 -4.78
N TYR A 58 -4.35 12.06 -4.95
CA TYR A 58 -4.33 12.73 -6.25
C TYR A 58 -3.43 12.04 -7.28
N SER A 59 -2.49 11.21 -6.83
CA SER A 59 -1.59 10.47 -7.69
C SER A 59 -2.18 9.20 -8.30
N ILE A 60 -3.46 8.93 -8.07
CA ILE A 60 -4.15 7.76 -8.61
C ILE A 60 -4.11 7.77 -10.14
N ASP A 61 -3.78 6.64 -10.73
CA ASP A 61 -3.65 6.45 -12.16
C ASP A 61 -4.18 5.08 -12.56
N THR A 62 -5.28 5.07 -13.30
CA THR A 62 -5.89 3.86 -13.87
C THR A 62 -5.77 3.82 -15.39
N ASN A 63 -4.89 4.66 -15.95
CA ASN A 63 -4.71 4.83 -17.40
C ASN A 63 -5.99 5.30 -18.12
N ASN A 64 -6.84 6.04 -17.40
CA ASN A 64 -8.06 6.64 -17.94
C ASN A 64 -8.36 7.91 -17.13
N ARG A 65 -8.17 9.07 -17.75
CA ARG A 65 -8.27 10.37 -17.09
C ARG A 65 -9.65 10.64 -16.47
N ASP A 66 -10.72 10.34 -17.20
CA ASP A 66 -12.07 10.60 -16.71
C ASP A 66 -12.40 9.72 -15.50
N ARG A 67 -11.96 8.47 -15.53
CA ARG A 67 -12.09 7.56 -14.38
C ARG A 67 -11.26 8.04 -13.21
N ASP A 68 -10.03 8.47 -13.41
CA ASP A 68 -9.17 8.98 -12.35
C ASP A 68 -9.77 10.21 -11.68
N GLU A 69 -10.33 11.15 -12.45
CA GLU A 69 -11.04 12.30 -11.90
C GLU A 69 -12.29 11.89 -11.10
N HIS A 70 -13.05 10.90 -11.58
CA HIS A 70 -14.20 10.39 -10.85
C HIS A 70 -13.80 9.68 -9.54
N LEU A 71 -12.71 8.92 -9.55
CA LEU A 71 -12.18 8.28 -8.34
C LEU A 71 -11.74 9.28 -7.26
N LYS A 72 -11.24 10.45 -7.64
CA LYS A 72 -10.89 11.54 -6.72
C LYS A 72 -12.09 12.29 -6.16
N SER A 73 -13.25 12.16 -6.79
CA SER A 73 -14.48 12.87 -6.42
C SER A 73 -15.07 12.38 -5.09
N PRO A 74 -16.03 13.13 -4.51
CA PRO A 74 -16.76 12.72 -3.31
C PRO A 74 -17.47 11.36 -3.41
N ASP A 75 -17.77 10.90 -4.63
CA ASP A 75 -18.38 9.59 -4.86
C ASP A 75 -17.47 8.41 -4.45
N PHE A 76 -16.13 8.64 -4.46
CA PHE A 76 -15.15 7.61 -4.13
C PHE A 76 -14.19 8.07 -3.03
N PHE A 77 -12.96 8.46 -3.37
CA PHE A 77 -11.94 8.81 -2.38
C PHE A 77 -12.15 10.16 -1.71
N ASN A 78 -12.88 11.07 -2.35
CA ASN A 78 -13.06 12.44 -1.87
C ASN A 78 -11.70 13.10 -1.53
N ALA A 79 -10.83 13.17 -2.52
CA ALA A 79 -9.45 13.61 -2.35
C ALA A 79 -9.32 15.03 -1.78
N ASP A 80 -10.26 15.92 -2.07
CA ASP A 80 -10.23 17.29 -1.56
C ASP A 80 -10.38 17.34 -0.03
N ALA A 81 -11.19 16.45 0.55
CA ALA A 81 -11.34 16.32 2.00
C ALA A 81 -10.32 15.37 2.62
N PHE A 82 -9.91 14.33 1.88
CA PHE A 82 -9.02 13.28 2.34
C PHE A 82 -7.90 13.04 1.33
N PRO A 83 -6.89 13.95 1.25
CA PRO A 83 -5.87 13.90 0.22
C PRO A 83 -4.85 12.77 0.39
N GLN A 84 -4.84 12.11 1.54
CA GLN A 84 -3.85 11.08 1.87
C GLN A 84 -4.50 9.79 2.34
N ILE A 85 -3.87 8.66 1.94
CA ILE A 85 -4.04 7.36 2.56
C ILE A 85 -2.84 7.14 3.48
N GLU A 86 -3.08 6.66 4.69
CA GLU A 86 -2.04 6.44 5.69
C GLU A 86 -2.06 4.97 6.14
N PHE A 87 -0.88 4.40 6.28
CA PHE A 87 -0.70 3.10 6.92
C PHE A 87 0.33 3.21 8.03
N ARG A 88 0.04 2.61 9.18
CA ARG A 88 0.96 2.46 10.31
C ARG A 88 0.95 1.03 10.81
N SER A 89 2.10 0.37 10.79
CA SER A 89 2.20 -0.97 11.33
C SER A 89 1.98 -0.99 12.84
N THR A 90 1.30 -2.03 13.30
CA THR A 90 1.19 -2.39 14.73
C THR A 90 1.99 -3.63 15.03
N ASP A 91 2.27 -4.45 14.02
CA ASP A 91 3.01 -5.68 14.16
C ASP A 91 3.66 -6.06 12.82
N PHE A 92 4.89 -6.55 12.86
CA PHE A 92 5.59 -7.09 11.71
C PHE A 92 6.32 -8.36 12.14
N LYS A 93 5.76 -9.51 11.78
CA LYS A 93 6.19 -10.82 12.26
C LYS A 93 6.68 -11.71 11.14
N HIS A 94 7.88 -12.23 11.30
CA HIS A 94 8.37 -13.35 10.52
C HIS A 94 7.63 -14.64 10.89
N PHE A 95 7.28 -15.48 9.92
CA PHE A 95 6.65 -16.77 10.20
C PHE A 95 7.32 -17.97 9.50
N GLU A 96 7.78 -17.85 8.27
CA GLU A 96 8.44 -18.91 7.55
C GLU A 96 9.26 -18.41 6.37
N GLY A 97 10.51 -18.87 6.22
CA GLY A 97 11.36 -18.49 5.09
C GLY A 97 11.52 -16.97 4.99
N ASP A 98 11.16 -16.38 3.85
CA ASP A 98 11.18 -14.95 3.63
C ASP A 98 9.82 -14.27 3.86
N ASN A 99 8.84 -15.01 4.43
CA ASN A 99 7.48 -14.54 4.63
C ASN A 99 7.29 -13.87 5.98
N TYR A 100 6.66 -12.69 5.93
CA TYR A 100 6.27 -11.89 7.09
C TYR A 100 4.78 -11.58 7.03
N ALA A 101 4.16 -11.40 8.19
CA ALA A 101 2.83 -10.83 8.32
C ALA A 101 2.97 -9.36 8.76
N LEU A 102 2.41 -8.45 7.97
CA LEU A 102 2.37 -7.03 8.25
C LEU A 102 0.96 -6.65 8.70
N THR A 103 0.79 -6.40 9.98
CA THR A 103 -0.47 -5.92 10.54
C THR A 103 -0.36 -4.44 10.89
N GLY A 104 -1.40 -3.70 10.58
CA GLY A 104 -1.40 -2.27 10.85
C GLY A 104 -2.76 -1.62 10.72
N LEU A 105 -2.76 -0.32 10.90
CA LEU A 105 -3.92 0.54 10.76
C LEU A 105 -3.85 1.26 9.41
N LEU A 106 -4.82 0.99 8.56
CA LEU A 106 -4.99 1.64 7.27
C LEU A 106 -6.11 2.67 7.37
N THR A 107 -5.79 3.91 7.03
CA THR A 107 -6.75 5.02 7.01
C THR A 107 -6.98 5.45 5.56
N VAL A 108 -8.21 5.31 5.11
CA VAL A 108 -8.67 5.73 3.78
C VAL A 108 -9.97 6.52 3.97
N LYS A 109 -10.09 7.66 3.31
CA LYS A 109 -11.29 8.51 3.39
C LYS A 109 -11.69 8.84 4.85
N GLY A 110 -10.70 9.05 5.70
CA GLY A 110 -10.88 9.34 7.12
C GLY A 110 -11.30 8.16 8.00
N ILE A 111 -11.44 6.95 7.43
CA ILE A 111 -11.83 5.74 8.16
C ILE A 111 -10.61 4.86 8.38
N THR A 112 -10.38 4.47 9.61
CA THR A 112 -9.25 3.63 10.02
C THR A 112 -9.70 2.21 10.31
N LYS A 113 -9.06 1.24 9.65
CA LYS A 113 -9.31 -0.19 9.88
C LYS A 113 -8.00 -0.94 10.09
N LYS A 114 -8.06 -1.94 10.94
CA LYS A 114 -6.95 -2.90 11.09
C LYS A 114 -6.94 -3.84 9.90
N VAL A 115 -5.76 -3.94 9.25
CA VAL A 115 -5.53 -4.84 8.12
C VAL A 115 -4.31 -5.70 8.37
N THR A 116 -4.29 -6.89 7.79
CA THR A 116 -3.12 -7.76 7.77
C THR A 116 -2.77 -8.08 6.33
N LEU A 117 -1.52 -7.80 5.96
CA LEU A 117 -0.97 -7.98 4.63
C LEU A 117 0.16 -9.01 4.68
N ASP A 118 0.35 -9.71 3.59
CA ASP A 118 1.52 -10.57 3.41
C ASP A 118 2.69 -9.73 2.93
N ALA A 119 3.87 -9.98 3.49
CA ALA A 119 5.11 -9.34 3.07
C ALA A 119 6.15 -10.41 2.77
N LEU A 120 6.61 -10.44 1.53
CA LEU A 120 7.71 -11.32 1.11
C LEU A 120 9.00 -10.50 1.08
N PHE A 121 9.97 -10.90 1.87
CA PHE A 121 11.29 -10.28 1.87
C PHE A 121 12.07 -10.69 0.62
N GLY A 122 12.46 -9.72 -0.18
CA GLY A 122 13.18 -9.93 -1.44
C GLY A 122 14.70 -9.93 -1.30
N GLY A 123 15.21 -9.56 -0.14
CA GLY A 123 16.63 -9.51 0.14
C GLY A 123 17.12 -8.14 0.58
N GLU A 124 18.35 -8.13 1.04
CA GLU A 124 19.12 -6.94 1.45
C GLU A 124 20.44 -6.92 0.67
N ALA A 125 20.81 -5.78 0.10
CA ALA A 125 22.05 -5.64 -0.67
C ALA A 125 22.60 -4.22 -0.60
N LYS A 126 23.92 -4.10 -0.74
CA LYS A 126 24.56 -2.80 -0.95
C LYS A 126 24.55 -2.45 -2.44
N ASP A 127 24.16 -1.21 -2.74
CA ASP A 127 24.28 -0.67 -4.09
C ASP A 127 25.73 -0.28 -4.45
N GLY A 128 25.94 0.19 -5.68
CA GLY A 128 27.24 0.61 -6.17
C GLY A 128 27.87 1.80 -5.42
N PHE A 129 27.10 2.49 -4.57
CA PHE A 129 27.55 3.59 -3.71
C PHE A 129 27.77 3.15 -2.25
N GLY A 130 27.60 1.86 -1.95
CA GLY A 130 27.74 1.31 -0.60
C GLY A 130 26.53 1.51 0.31
N ILE A 131 25.40 1.97 -0.24
CA ILE A 131 24.15 2.18 0.50
C ILE A 131 23.41 0.86 0.61
N MET A 132 23.00 0.50 1.84
CA MET A 132 22.22 -0.71 2.09
C MET A 132 20.77 -0.49 1.66
N ARG A 133 20.23 -1.46 0.93
CA ARG A 133 18.85 -1.49 0.43
C ARG A 133 18.17 -2.78 0.87
N ALA A 134 16.88 -2.70 1.19
CA ALA A 134 16.06 -3.86 1.53
C ALA A 134 14.75 -3.81 0.72
N GLY A 135 14.36 -4.94 0.14
CA GLY A 135 13.19 -5.05 -0.72
C GLY A 135 12.11 -5.95 -0.12
N PHE A 136 10.85 -5.55 -0.29
CA PHE A 136 9.68 -6.33 0.10
C PHE A 136 8.61 -6.27 -0.99
N GLU A 137 7.95 -7.40 -1.23
CA GLU A 137 6.69 -7.45 -1.95
C GLU A 137 5.55 -7.56 -0.93
N ILE A 138 4.63 -6.59 -0.95
CA ILE A 138 3.48 -6.53 -0.05
C ILE A 138 2.23 -6.85 -0.85
N SER A 139 1.40 -7.75 -0.34
CA SER A 139 0.14 -8.09 -0.98
C SER A 139 -0.97 -8.31 0.04
N GLY A 140 -2.21 -8.12 -0.40
CA GLY A 140 -3.37 -8.35 0.44
C GLY A 140 -4.66 -8.01 -0.27
N ILE A 141 -5.76 -8.23 0.43
CA ILE A 141 -7.11 -7.92 -0.03
C ILE A 141 -7.80 -7.07 1.04
N ILE A 142 -8.42 -5.97 0.61
CA ILE A 142 -9.27 -5.14 1.46
C ILE A 142 -10.65 -5.00 0.81
N ASN A 143 -11.69 -4.82 1.63
CA ASN A 143 -13.03 -4.54 1.15
C ASN A 143 -13.25 -3.02 1.11
N ARG A 144 -13.63 -2.48 -0.07
CA ARG A 144 -13.85 -1.05 -0.24
C ARG A 144 -14.98 -0.49 0.62
N ASN A 145 -15.97 -1.31 0.95
CA ASN A 145 -17.08 -0.92 1.80
C ASN A 145 -16.66 -0.61 3.24
N ASP A 146 -15.57 -1.21 3.71
CA ASP A 146 -15.01 -0.92 5.05
C ASP A 146 -14.53 0.53 5.18
N PHE A 147 -14.26 1.19 4.05
CA PHE A 147 -13.80 2.57 3.97
C PHE A 147 -14.83 3.53 3.36
N ASP A 148 -16.09 3.15 3.37
CA ASP A 148 -17.21 3.97 2.83
C ASP A 148 -16.98 4.37 1.36
N ILE A 149 -16.38 3.48 0.59
CA ILE A 149 -16.22 3.63 -0.86
C ILE A 149 -17.25 2.73 -1.54
N HIS A 150 -18.40 3.31 -1.88
CA HIS A 150 -19.52 2.61 -2.49
C HIS A 150 -19.60 2.88 -3.98
N ALA A 151 -19.79 1.82 -4.77
CA ALA A 151 -20.17 1.95 -6.16
C ALA A 151 -21.69 1.84 -6.26
N PRO A 152 -22.39 2.87 -6.74
CA PRO A 152 -23.86 2.90 -6.72
C PRO A 152 -24.49 2.00 -7.76
N ASP A 153 -23.74 1.50 -8.73
CA ASP A 153 -24.32 0.86 -9.91
C ASP A 153 -24.42 -0.66 -9.77
N VAL A 154 -25.63 -1.15 -9.97
CA VAL A 154 -25.94 -2.55 -10.25
C VAL A 154 -26.29 -2.70 -11.74
N THR A 155 -25.93 -3.82 -12.35
CA THR A 155 -26.39 -4.15 -13.70
C THR A 155 -27.91 -4.36 -13.72
N GLU A 156 -28.52 -4.26 -14.90
CA GLU A 156 -29.96 -4.56 -15.08
C GLU A 156 -30.34 -5.97 -14.61
N ALA A 157 -29.37 -6.90 -14.62
CA ALA A 157 -29.51 -8.25 -14.09
C ALA A 157 -29.27 -8.37 -12.57
N GLY A 158 -29.05 -7.25 -11.85
CA GLY A 158 -28.80 -7.23 -10.41
C GLY A 158 -27.36 -7.58 -10.00
N GLY A 159 -26.45 -7.71 -10.93
CA GLY A 159 -25.01 -7.91 -10.64
C GLY A 159 -24.31 -6.59 -10.30
N LEU A 160 -23.29 -6.65 -9.44
CA LEU A 160 -22.46 -5.48 -9.11
C LEU A 160 -21.58 -5.09 -10.30
N VAL A 161 -21.57 -3.81 -10.66
CA VAL A 161 -20.69 -3.26 -11.69
C VAL A 161 -19.23 -3.28 -11.21
N LEU A 162 -19.00 -2.98 -9.94
CA LEU A 162 -17.67 -2.96 -9.31
C LEU A 162 -17.64 -3.95 -8.14
N GLY A 163 -16.64 -4.83 -8.12
CA GLY A 163 -16.41 -5.77 -7.02
C GLY A 163 -16.16 -5.05 -5.70
N GLU A 164 -16.26 -5.78 -4.60
CA GLU A 164 -16.05 -5.24 -3.26
C GLU A 164 -14.60 -5.40 -2.80
N ASP A 165 -13.94 -6.47 -3.24
CA ASP A 165 -12.56 -6.78 -2.87
C ASP A 165 -11.57 -6.06 -3.76
N ILE A 166 -10.67 -5.32 -3.12
CA ILE A 166 -9.54 -4.66 -3.77
C ILE A 166 -8.29 -5.46 -3.45
N LYS A 167 -7.62 -5.94 -4.48
CA LYS A 167 -6.30 -6.57 -4.34
C LYS A 167 -5.23 -5.50 -4.33
N LEU A 168 -4.38 -5.53 -3.30
CA LEU A 168 -3.24 -4.65 -3.14
C LEU A 168 -1.97 -5.39 -3.51
N LEU A 169 -1.09 -4.72 -4.23
CA LEU A 169 0.26 -5.18 -4.53
C LEU A 169 1.21 -4.00 -4.48
N ALA A 170 2.26 -4.10 -3.69
CA ALA A 170 3.29 -3.09 -3.62
C ALA A 170 4.67 -3.75 -3.62
N ASN A 171 5.57 -3.25 -4.47
CA ASN A 171 6.98 -3.56 -4.42
C ASN A 171 7.67 -2.37 -3.77
N ILE A 172 8.21 -2.57 -2.59
CA ILE A 172 8.79 -1.51 -1.78
C ILE A 172 10.28 -1.76 -1.60
N GLN A 173 11.07 -0.77 -1.95
CA GLN A 173 12.49 -0.74 -1.65
C GLN A 173 12.78 0.35 -0.63
N PHE A 174 13.44 -0.03 0.45
CA PHE A 174 13.93 0.88 1.47
C PHE A 174 15.44 1.11 1.33
N ILE A 175 15.86 2.33 1.63
CA ILE A 175 17.26 2.72 1.71
C ILE A 175 17.60 2.95 3.19
N ASN A 176 18.68 2.37 3.67
CA ASN A 176 19.16 2.64 5.02
C ASN A 176 19.60 4.09 5.15
N ASP A 177 18.98 4.84 6.03
CA ASP A 177 19.35 6.24 6.30
C ASP A 177 20.51 6.27 7.29
N VAL A 178 21.71 6.48 6.76
CA VAL A 178 22.95 6.59 7.54
C VAL A 178 23.24 8.01 8.05
N ARG A 179 22.32 8.95 7.80
CA ARG A 179 22.44 10.34 8.25
C ARG A 179 21.92 10.49 9.69
N GLN A 180 22.68 9.95 10.64
CA GLN A 180 22.55 10.28 12.07
C GLN A 180 23.90 10.75 12.63
#